data_4e94bb0a9938eefc6af0a42ad165dadd
#
_entry.id   4e94bb0a9938eefc6af0a42ad165dadd
#
_cell.length_a   1.000
_cell.length_b   1.000
_cell.length_c   1.000
_cell.angle_alpha   90.00
_cell.angle_beta   90.00
_cell.angle_gamma   90.00
#
_symmetry.space_group_name_H-M   'P 1'
#
loop_
_entity.id
_entity.type
_entity.pdbx_description
1 polymer ?
#
loop_
_entity_poly.entity_id
_entity_poly.type
_entity_poly.pdbx_seq_one_letter_code
_entity_poly.pdbx_strand_id
1 'polypeptide(L)'
;EGDPELEFMSKNKGSIRKLVGVHPHTGLEYFYFPYHFICKAWEGKKQIDHEKLIEGLMPKIFKSQYQYHHIFKEGDLLLMDQFTSLHRRTPVMDNNRLLWRIASDFNNVYK
;
A
#
# COMPACT_ATOMS: atom_id res chain seq x y z
N GLU A 1 23.80 -20.35 -4.74
CA GLU A 1 23.01 -20.30 -3.51
C GLU A 1 22.02 -19.15 -3.58
N GLY A 2 20.76 -19.39 -3.21
CA GLY A 2 19.72 -18.37 -3.22
C GLY A 2 19.95 -17.30 -2.16
N ASP A 3 19.38 -16.12 -2.38
CA ASP A 3 19.40 -15.04 -1.41
C ASP A 3 18.53 -15.45 -0.20
N PRO A 4 19.08 -15.50 1.03
CA PRO A 4 18.32 -15.90 2.23
C PRO A 4 17.09 -15.06 2.51
N GLU A 5 17.11 -13.76 2.16
CA GLU A 5 15.95 -12.88 2.35
C GLU A 5 14.85 -13.14 1.32
N LEU A 6 15.21 -13.46 0.07
CA LEU A 6 14.23 -13.89 -0.93
C LEU A 6 13.59 -15.21 -0.54
N GLU A 7 14.38 -16.13 0.02
CA GLU A 7 13.87 -17.38 0.54
C GLU A 7 12.92 -17.16 1.74
N PHE A 8 13.29 -16.25 2.64
CA PHE A 8 12.43 -15.85 3.76
C PHE A 8 11.12 -15.24 3.27
N MET A 9 11.18 -14.34 2.30
CA MET A 9 9.98 -13.72 1.70
C MET A 9 9.08 -14.75 1.04
N SER A 10 9.67 -15.72 0.32
CA SER A 10 8.92 -16.82 -0.30
C SER A 10 8.21 -17.66 0.75
N LYS A 11 8.88 -18.05 1.82
CA LYS A 11 8.31 -18.80 2.93
C LYS A 11 7.19 -18.04 3.65
N ASN A 12 7.31 -16.73 3.74
CA ASN A 12 6.33 -15.85 4.40
C ASN A 12 5.31 -15.22 3.43
N LYS A 13 5.16 -15.80 2.25
CA LYS A 13 4.24 -15.32 1.20
C LYS A 13 4.54 -13.89 0.72
N GLY A 14 5.80 -13.48 0.79
CA GLY A 14 6.25 -12.24 0.17
C GLY A 14 6.12 -12.29 -1.34
N SER A 15 6.01 -11.14 -1.98
CA SER A 15 5.89 -11.04 -3.43
C SER A 15 6.75 -9.89 -3.96
N ILE A 16 7.21 -10.05 -5.20
CA ILE A 16 7.91 -9.00 -5.93
C ILE A 16 6.87 -8.28 -6.77
N ARG A 17 6.81 -6.95 -6.61
CA ARG A 17 5.86 -6.11 -7.33
C ARG A 17 6.55 -4.88 -7.88
N LYS A 18 6.00 -4.36 -8.98
CA LYS A 18 6.44 -3.08 -9.52
C LYS A 18 6.01 -1.94 -8.60
N LEU A 19 6.90 -0.97 -8.41
CA LEU A 19 6.58 0.26 -7.67
C LEU A 19 5.49 1.05 -8.37
N VAL A 20 5.55 1.14 -9.70
CA VAL A 20 4.50 1.78 -10.50
C VAL A 20 3.68 0.69 -11.16
N GLY A 21 2.43 0.59 -10.78
CA GLY A 21 1.46 -0.32 -11.37
C GLY A 21 0.49 0.41 -12.30
N VAL A 22 -0.30 -0.37 -13.02
CA VAL A 22 -1.38 0.15 -13.87
C VAL A 22 -2.71 -0.39 -13.36
N HIS A 23 -3.63 0.52 -13.09
CA HIS A 23 -4.96 0.14 -12.59
C HIS A 23 -5.69 -0.72 -13.62
N PRO A 24 -6.22 -1.90 -13.23
CA PRO A 24 -6.78 -2.87 -14.18
C PRO A 24 -8.05 -2.38 -14.91
N HIS A 25 -8.75 -1.41 -14.36
CA HIS A 25 -10.00 -0.91 -14.93
C HIS A 25 -9.87 0.46 -15.57
N THR A 26 -9.04 1.35 -15.02
CA THR A 26 -8.90 2.73 -15.52
C THR A 26 -7.72 2.92 -16.45
N GLY A 27 -6.72 2.03 -16.40
CA GLY A 27 -5.47 2.17 -17.13
C GLY A 27 -4.54 3.26 -16.57
N LEU A 28 -4.89 3.90 -15.47
CA LEU A 28 -4.06 4.92 -14.84
C LEU A 28 -2.92 4.29 -14.06
N GLU A 29 -1.77 4.94 -14.07
CA GLU A 29 -0.63 4.53 -13.26
C GLU A 29 -0.85 4.91 -11.79
N TYR A 30 -0.37 4.05 -10.90
CA TYR A 30 -0.38 4.29 -9.46
C TYR A 30 0.91 3.81 -8.81
N PHE A 31 1.24 4.35 -7.62
CA PHE A 31 2.32 3.83 -6.80
C PHE A 31 1.82 2.70 -5.90
N TYR A 32 2.47 1.54 -6.03
CA TYR A 32 2.35 0.48 -5.04
C TYR A 32 3.41 0.70 -3.97
N PHE A 33 3.03 1.34 -2.87
CA PHE A 33 3.97 1.83 -1.88
C PHE A 33 3.61 1.43 -0.44
N PRO A 34 3.57 0.13 -0.13
CA PRO A 34 3.38 -0.36 1.23
C PRO A 34 4.68 -0.23 2.03
N TYR A 35 5.11 0.99 2.32
CA TYR A 35 6.45 1.32 2.78
C TYR A 35 6.88 0.59 4.05
N HIS A 36 5.95 0.19 4.94
CA HIS A 36 6.26 -0.61 6.12
C HIS A 36 6.65 -2.07 5.80
N PHE A 37 6.29 -2.55 4.64
CA PHE A 37 6.47 -3.94 4.23
C PHE A 37 7.52 -4.12 3.14
N ILE A 38 8.14 -3.05 2.68
CA ILE A 38 9.20 -3.12 1.68
C ILE A 38 10.48 -3.59 2.35
N CYS A 39 10.98 -4.74 1.95
CA CYS A 39 12.21 -5.33 2.47
C CYS A 39 13.39 -5.14 1.53
N LYS A 40 13.14 -5.11 0.24
CA LYS A 40 14.16 -4.97 -0.81
C LYS A 40 13.60 -4.19 -1.99
N ALA A 41 14.49 -3.55 -2.72
CA ALA A 41 14.15 -2.85 -3.96
C ALA A 41 15.24 -3.07 -5.02
N TRP A 42 14.81 -3.07 -6.29
CA TRP A 42 15.70 -3.19 -7.44
C TRP A 42 15.36 -2.13 -8.48
N GLU A 43 16.38 -1.66 -9.15
CA GLU A 43 16.26 -0.89 -10.38
C GLU A 43 16.77 -1.78 -11.53
N GLY A 44 15.85 -2.28 -12.34
CA GLY A 44 16.17 -3.33 -13.29
C GLY A 44 16.65 -4.60 -12.59
N LYS A 45 17.91 -4.99 -12.84
CA LYS A 45 18.55 -6.14 -12.19
C LYS A 45 19.46 -5.75 -11.02
N LYS A 46 19.63 -4.46 -10.77
CA LYS A 46 20.50 -3.95 -9.71
C LYS A 46 19.69 -3.72 -8.43
N GLN A 47 20.13 -4.34 -7.35
CA GLN A 47 19.57 -4.06 -6.03
C GLN A 47 19.97 -2.67 -5.57
N ILE A 48 19.01 -1.92 -5.06
CA ILE A 48 19.20 -0.58 -4.52
C ILE A 48 18.82 -0.56 -3.04
N ASP A 49 19.24 0.49 -2.34
CA ASP A 49 18.87 0.69 -0.94
C ASP A 49 17.40 1.09 -0.82
N HIS A 50 16.58 0.17 -0.31
CA HIS A 50 15.14 0.38 -0.16
C HIS A 50 14.82 1.48 0.86
N GLU A 51 15.63 1.65 1.90
CA GLU A 51 15.41 2.70 2.91
C GLU A 51 15.60 4.09 2.31
N LYS A 52 16.63 4.29 1.49
CA LYS A 52 16.84 5.54 0.76
C LYS A 52 15.75 5.82 -0.25
N LEU A 53 15.26 4.79 -0.94
CA LEU A 53 14.12 4.91 -1.85
C LEU A 53 12.87 5.39 -1.11
N ILE A 54 12.56 4.78 0.02
CA ILE A 54 11.42 5.13 0.86
C ILE A 54 11.55 6.57 1.37
N GLU A 55 12.69 6.95 1.93
CA GLU A 55 12.96 8.30 2.42
C GLU A 55 12.82 9.35 1.33
N GLY A 56 13.24 9.04 0.10
CA GLY A 56 13.13 9.96 -1.03
C GLY A 56 11.70 10.11 -1.55
N LEU A 57 10.88 9.07 -1.48
CA LEU A 57 9.51 9.06 -1.98
C LEU A 57 8.49 9.60 -0.98
N MET A 58 8.68 9.37 0.32
CA MET A 58 7.71 9.76 1.34
C MET A 58 7.32 11.24 1.28
N PRO A 59 8.24 12.21 1.21
CA PRO A 59 7.86 13.62 1.14
C PRO A 59 7.08 13.98 -0.12
N LYS A 60 7.28 13.23 -1.21
CA LYS A 60 6.61 13.46 -2.48
C LYS A 60 5.20 12.88 -2.51
N ILE A 61 5.02 11.71 -1.88
CA ILE A 61 3.73 10.99 -1.84
C ILE A 61 2.82 11.58 -0.76
N PHE A 62 3.38 11.91 0.40
CA PHE A 62 2.62 12.37 1.57
C PHE A 62 2.51 13.89 1.67
N LYS A 63 2.45 14.59 0.57
CA LYS A 63 2.12 16.02 0.58
C LYS A 63 0.70 16.24 1.08
N SER A 64 0.51 17.31 1.86
CA SER A 64 -0.81 17.64 2.44
C SER A 64 -1.91 17.75 1.39
N GLN A 65 -1.60 18.23 0.19
CA GLN A 65 -2.56 18.35 -0.92
C GLN A 65 -3.08 17.00 -1.44
N TYR A 66 -2.39 15.90 -1.15
CA TYR A 66 -2.78 14.56 -1.54
C TYR A 66 -3.40 13.76 -0.38
N GLN A 67 -3.58 14.38 0.78
CA GLN A 67 -4.10 13.72 1.96
C GLN A 67 -5.56 14.09 2.19
N TYR A 68 -6.34 13.09 2.56
CA TYR A 68 -7.68 13.25 3.07
C TYR A 68 -7.76 12.67 4.48
N HIS A 69 -8.22 13.46 5.43
CA HIS A 69 -8.41 13.02 6.82
C HIS A 69 -9.88 12.82 7.08
N HIS A 70 -10.29 11.58 7.31
CA HIS A 70 -11.66 11.25 7.64
C HIS A 70 -11.82 11.08 9.14
N ILE A 71 -12.75 11.82 9.73
CA ILE A 71 -13.18 11.66 11.11
C ILE A 71 -14.47 10.85 11.09
N PHE A 72 -14.39 9.59 11.53
CA PHE A 72 -15.54 8.70 11.51
C PHE A 72 -16.60 9.11 12.53
N LYS A 73 -17.84 9.11 12.10
CA LYS A 73 -19.03 9.20 12.93
C LYS A 73 -19.82 7.92 12.79
N GLU A 74 -20.62 7.59 13.79
CA GLU A 74 -21.50 6.44 13.72
C GLU A 74 -22.39 6.48 12.48
N GLY A 75 -22.43 5.38 11.75
CA GLY A 75 -23.15 5.27 10.48
C GLY A 75 -22.39 5.67 9.23
N ASP A 76 -21.16 6.18 9.36
CA ASP A 76 -20.34 6.51 8.19
C ASP A 76 -19.91 5.27 7.43
N LEU A 77 -19.97 5.37 6.09
CA LEU A 77 -19.41 4.40 5.17
C LEU A 77 -18.33 5.08 4.34
N LEU A 78 -17.10 4.55 4.41
CA LEU A 78 -15.99 5.02 3.59
C LEU A 78 -15.64 3.97 2.55
N LEU A 79 -15.76 4.34 1.28
CA LEU A 79 -15.38 3.51 0.14
C LEU A 79 -14.09 4.05 -0.47
N MET A 80 -13.10 3.18 -0.66
CA MET A 80 -11.81 3.59 -1.24
C MET A 80 -11.29 2.54 -2.21
N ASP A 81 -10.55 3.01 -3.22
CA ASP A 81 -9.81 2.17 -4.14
C ASP A 81 -8.44 1.83 -3.53
N GLN A 82 -8.16 0.54 -3.33
CA GLN A 82 -6.89 0.10 -2.75
C GLN A 82 -5.71 0.18 -3.70
N PHE A 83 -5.93 0.28 -5.01
CA PHE A 83 -4.84 0.45 -5.98
C PHE A 83 -4.25 1.85 -5.92
N THR A 84 -5.09 2.86 -5.89
CA THR A 84 -4.69 4.27 -6.04
C THR A 84 -4.59 5.02 -4.72
N SER A 85 -4.95 4.42 -3.61
CA SER A 85 -4.93 5.07 -2.30
C SER A 85 -4.14 4.29 -1.27
N LEU A 86 -3.47 5.02 -0.39
CA LEU A 86 -2.88 4.51 0.84
C LEU A 86 -3.69 5.04 2.02
N HIS A 87 -3.84 4.22 3.04
CA HIS A 87 -4.54 4.65 4.24
C HIS A 87 -3.76 4.30 5.51
N ARG A 88 -3.92 5.13 6.51
CA ARG A 88 -3.31 4.94 7.82
C ARG A 88 -4.29 5.38 8.90
N ARG A 89 -4.30 4.62 9.98
CA ARG A 89 -5.04 5.01 11.18
C ARG A 89 -4.20 5.97 12.01
N THR A 90 -4.81 7.05 12.46
CA THR A 90 -4.22 7.88 13.53
C THR A 90 -4.44 7.22 14.90
N PRO A 91 -3.73 7.64 15.97
CA PRO A 91 -3.96 7.10 17.29
C PRO A 91 -5.43 7.18 17.70
N VAL A 92 -5.95 6.08 18.25
CA VAL A 92 -7.34 5.98 18.69
C VAL A 92 -7.41 6.33 20.17
N MET A 93 -8.19 7.37 20.48
CA MET A 93 -8.39 7.85 21.85
C MET A 93 -9.60 7.19 22.53
N ASP A 94 -10.51 6.60 21.76
CA ASP A 94 -11.72 5.94 22.24
C ASP A 94 -11.59 4.43 22.13
N ASN A 95 -11.60 3.73 23.28
CA ASN A 95 -11.50 2.27 23.33
C ASN A 95 -12.81 1.55 22.93
N ASN A 96 -13.92 2.27 22.83
CA ASN A 96 -15.22 1.72 22.46
C ASN A 96 -15.46 1.78 20.94
N ARG A 97 -14.49 2.26 20.18
CA ARG A 97 -14.58 2.36 18.73
C ARG A 97 -14.60 0.97 18.10
N LEU A 98 -15.61 0.72 17.27
CA LEU A 98 -15.73 -0.46 16.42
C LEU A 98 -15.75 -0.03 14.96
N LEU A 99 -14.84 -0.58 14.15
CA LEU A 99 -14.78 -0.32 12.73
C LEU A 99 -14.82 -1.66 11.97
N TRP A 100 -15.81 -1.80 11.09
CA TRP A 100 -15.90 -2.94 10.19
C TRP A 100 -15.21 -2.63 8.88
N ARG A 101 -14.51 -3.63 8.35
CA ARG A 101 -13.84 -3.52 7.05
C ARG A 101 -14.22 -4.71 6.19
N ILE A 102 -14.60 -4.40 4.93
CA ILE A 102 -14.85 -5.39 3.89
C ILE A 102 -13.97 -5.02 2.71
N ALA A 103 -13.19 -5.98 2.21
CA ALA A 103 -12.42 -5.83 0.98
C ALA A 103 -13.01 -6.73 -0.10
N SER A 104 -13.20 -6.19 -1.30
CA SER A 104 -13.73 -6.91 -2.45
C SER A 104 -12.72 -6.91 -3.59
N ASP A 105 -12.59 -8.05 -4.26
CA ASP A 105 -11.79 -8.19 -5.47
C ASP A 105 -12.69 -7.97 -6.69
N PHE A 106 -12.38 -6.94 -7.47
CA PHE A 106 -13.13 -6.61 -8.68
C PHE A 106 -13.12 -7.71 -9.73
N ASN A 107 -12.10 -8.54 -9.77
CA ASN A 107 -12.04 -9.66 -10.72
C ASN A 107 -13.18 -10.66 -10.54
N ASN A 108 -13.73 -10.75 -9.34
CA ASN A 108 -14.86 -11.62 -9.03
C ASN A 108 -16.22 -10.95 -9.25
N VAL A 109 -16.26 -9.63 -9.30
CA VAL A 109 -17.51 -8.86 -9.44
C VAL A 109 -17.93 -8.72 -10.90
N TYR A 110 -16.97 -8.68 -11.83
CA TYR A 110 -17.22 -8.41 -13.26
C TYR A 110 -17.03 -9.61 -14.17
N LYS A 111 -17.02 -10.78 -13.60
CA LYS A 111 -16.99 -12.02 -14.40
C LYS A 111 -18.37 -12.40 -14.90
#